data_9659fa5808173ca053465b0df9c20aa1
#
_entry.id   9659fa5808173ca053465b0df9c20aa1
#
_cell.length_a   1.000
_cell.length_b   1.000
_cell.length_c   1.000
_cell.angle_alpha   90.00
_cell.angle_beta   90.00
_cell.angle_gamma   90.00
#
_symmetry.space_group_name_H-M   'P 1'
#
loop_
_entity.id
_entity.type
_entity.pdbx_description
1 polymer ?
#
loop_
_entity_poly.entity_id
_entity_poly.type
_entity_poly.pdbx_seq_one_letter_code
_entity_poly.pdbx_strand_id
1 'polypeptide(L)'
;MPANVDSASGFRPGLETVMKRIVAAAAFGLLTLSALPAGAEVAYLTAPIAARPGKVSMATTPKEYRLDVARHIYDSYPDRIFKGRLPPLIHAVVVLETTVDEQGRPREVKVVRGPSHAPDVTAAVREMTFRVGPLPLPSKLGSPVRFIEIWLVHKNGRFQLDALTEGQD
;
A
#
# COMPACT_ATOMS: atom_id res chain seq x y z
N MET A 1 58.20 -20.02 -77.49
CA MET A 1 58.46 -19.20 -76.30
C MET A 1 57.17 -18.65 -75.81
N PRO A 2 56.95 -18.80 -74.55
CA PRO A 2 55.63 -18.85 -73.93
C PRO A 2 55.25 -17.54 -73.26
N ALA A 3 54.00 -17.29 -73.07
CA ALA A 3 53.52 -16.36 -72.10
C ALA A 3 52.29 -16.94 -71.37
N ASN A 4 52.50 -17.09 -70.17
CA ASN A 4 51.59 -17.53 -69.16
C ASN A 4 50.58 -16.42 -68.86
N VAL A 5 49.33 -16.76 -68.74
CA VAL A 5 48.31 -15.84 -68.27
C VAL A 5 47.54 -16.49 -67.10
N ASP A 6 47.88 -16.04 -65.94
CA ASP A 6 47.27 -16.42 -64.71
C ASP A 6 45.82 -15.93 -64.62
N SER A 7 44.98 -16.87 -64.26
CA SER A 7 43.56 -16.69 -64.06
C SER A 7 43.31 -16.27 -62.60
N ALA A 8 42.92 -15.05 -62.36
CA ALA A 8 42.54 -14.55 -61.05
C ALA A 8 41.07 -14.98 -60.76
N SER A 9 40.92 -15.90 -59.87
CA SER A 9 39.64 -16.30 -59.24
C SER A 9 39.20 -15.24 -58.24
N GLY A 10 38.20 -14.47 -58.58
CA GLY A 10 37.53 -13.56 -57.66
C GLY A 10 36.63 -14.29 -56.68
N PHE A 11 37.13 -14.45 -55.47
CA PHE A 11 36.37 -14.92 -54.32
C PHE A 11 35.36 -13.85 -53.92
N ARG A 12 34.07 -14.15 -53.97
CA ARG A 12 33.00 -13.32 -53.43
C ARG A 12 32.47 -13.90 -52.10
N PRO A 13 32.93 -13.43 -50.96
CA PRO A 13 32.28 -13.74 -49.67
C PRO A 13 31.20 -12.70 -49.40
N GLY A 14 29.98 -13.08 -49.25
CA GLY A 14 29.02 -12.06 -48.81
C GLY A 14 27.55 -12.44 -48.67
N LEU A 15 27.09 -13.52 -49.28
CA LEU A 15 25.65 -13.82 -49.20
C LEU A 15 25.26 -14.78 -48.05
N GLU A 16 26.15 -15.62 -47.62
CA GLU A 16 25.84 -16.59 -46.55
C GLU A 16 25.82 -15.99 -45.14
N THR A 17 26.61 -14.93 -44.90
CA THR A 17 26.72 -14.30 -43.59
C THR A 17 25.54 -13.37 -43.28
N VAL A 18 24.89 -12.84 -44.31
CA VAL A 18 23.72 -11.94 -44.13
C VAL A 18 22.45 -12.75 -43.83
N MET A 19 22.33 -13.95 -44.39
CA MET A 19 21.14 -14.77 -44.18
C MET A 19 21.10 -15.46 -42.80
N LYS A 20 22.27 -15.69 -42.19
CA LYS A 20 22.33 -16.25 -40.80
C LYS A 20 22.04 -15.25 -39.68
N ARG A 21 22.02 -13.95 -39.97
CA ARG A 21 21.72 -12.91 -38.99
C ARG A 21 20.26 -12.46 -38.90
N ILE A 22 19.43 -12.87 -39.88
CA ILE A 22 18.02 -12.48 -39.92
C ILE A 22 17.08 -13.51 -39.25
N VAL A 23 17.55 -14.73 -38.95
CA VAL A 23 16.73 -15.79 -38.35
C VAL A 23 16.79 -15.79 -36.82
N ALA A 24 17.67 -14.99 -36.21
CA ALA A 24 17.87 -14.96 -34.75
C ALA A 24 17.10 -13.83 -34.01
N ALA A 25 16.22 -13.07 -34.71
CA ALA A 25 15.52 -11.94 -34.12
C ALA A 25 13.98 -12.09 -34.02
N ALA A 26 13.46 -13.30 -34.23
CA ALA A 26 12.02 -13.53 -34.22
C ALA A 26 11.54 -14.60 -33.23
N ALA A 27 12.10 -14.63 -32.03
CA ALA A 27 11.60 -15.53 -30.97
C ALA A 27 11.94 -15.00 -29.57
N PHE A 28 11.39 -13.87 -29.17
CA PHE A 28 11.28 -13.55 -27.74
C PHE A 28 10.21 -12.47 -27.50
N GLY A 29 9.02 -12.73 -27.99
CA GLY A 29 7.81 -12.07 -27.53
C GLY A 29 7.11 -12.94 -26.50
N LEU A 30 7.79 -13.31 -25.40
CA LEU A 30 7.10 -13.81 -24.22
C LEU A 30 6.34 -12.63 -23.64
N LEU A 31 5.02 -12.61 -23.81
CA LEU A 31 4.12 -11.86 -22.96
C LEU A 31 4.35 -12.37 -21.53
N THR A 32 5.21 -11.71 -20.79
CA THR A 32 5.20 -11.82 -19.34
C THR A 32 3.92 -11.13 -18.88
N LEU A 33 2.87 -11.92 -18.74
CA LEU A 33 1.71 -11.56 -17.94
C LEU A 33 2.27 -11.38 -16.52
N SER A 34 2.68 -10.15 -16.19
CA SER A 34 3.13 -9.79 -14.85
C SER A 34 1.93 -9.92 -13.94
N ALA A 35 1.78 -11.08 -13.33
CA ALA A 35 0.92 -11.23 -12.17
C ALA A 35 1.41 -10.19 -11.16
N LEU A 36 0.61 -9.17 -10.88
CA LEU A 36 0.87 -8.24 -9.78
C LEU A 36 1.02 -9.10 -8.52
N PRO A 37 2.14 -8.99 -7.82
CA PRO A 37 2.32 -9.78 -6.60
C PRO A 37 1.21 -9.42 -5.63
N ALA A 38 0.58 -10.42 -5.04
CA ALA A 38 -0.48 -10.25 -4.02
C ALA A 38 -0.02 -9.39 -2.81
N GLY A 39 1.28 -9.12 -2.69
CA GLY A 39 1.86 -8.24 -1.67
C GLY A 39 1.85 -6.74 -1.98
N ALA A 40 1.44 -6.30 -3.16
CA ALA A 40 1.46 -4.88 -3.53
C ALA A 40 0.50 -4.04 -2.66
N GLU A 41 -0.61 -4.62 -2.25
CA GLU A 41 -1.61 -3.99 -1.37
C GLU A 41 -1.05 -3.73 0.04
N VAL A 42 -0.38 -4.73 0.62
CA VAL A 42 0.24 -4.60 1.94
C VAL A 42 1.41 -3.63 1.92
N ALA A 43 2.23 -3.66 0.88
CA ALA A 43 3.33 -2.72 0.70
C ALA A 43 2.82 -1.27 0.64
N TYR A 44 1.69 -1.02 -0.02
CA TYR A 44 1.07 0.30 -0.04
C TYR A 44 0.63 0.75 1.36
N LEU A 45 0.04 -0.13 2.16
CA LEU A 45 -0.40 0.17 3.52
C LEU A 45 0.78 0.44 4.47
N THR A 46 1.92 -0.21 4.27
CA THR A 46 3.09 -0.13 5.16
C THR A 46 4.14 0.90 4.76
N ALA A 47 3.99 1.59 3.61
CA ALA A 47 4.94 2.60 3.16
C ALA A 47 5.15 3.69 4.23
N PRO A 48 6.38 4.22 4.39
CA PRO A 48 6.70 5.22 5.41
C PRO A 48 5.84 6.49 5.29
N ILE A 49 5.49 7.06 6.43
CA ILE A 49 4.82 8.37 6.54
C ILE A 49 5.69 9.30 7.38
N ALA A 50 5.57 10.60 7.13
CA ALA A 50 6.11 11.60 8.04
C ALA A 50 5.25 11.64 9.31
N ALA A 51 5.83 11.33 10.47
CA ALA A 51 5.16 11.48 11.75
C ALA A 51 4.79 12.96 11.95
N ARG A 52 3.52 13.23 12.24
CA ARG A 52 3.05 14.57 12.57
C ARG A 52 2.77 14.66 14.07
N PRO A 53 3.20 15.75 14.75
CA PRO A 53 2.86 15.93 16.15
C PRO A 53 1.35 15.89 16.32
N GLY A 54 0.89 15.15 17.33
CA GLY A 54 -0.53 15.11 17.69
C GLY A 54 -1.00 16.49 18.14
N LYS A 55 -2.13 16.94 17.62
CA LYS A 55 -2.83 18.12 18.10
C LYS A 55 -3.42 17.82 19.48
N VAL A 56 -3.76 18.85 20.28
CA VAL A 56 -4.51 18.65 21.53
C VAL A 56 -5.97 18.37 21.19
N SER A 57 -6.49 17.25 21.68
CA SER A 57 -7.91 16.93 21.61
C SER A 57 -8.68 17.60 22.74
N MET A 58 -9.81 18.21 22.41
CA MET A 58 -10.74 18.79 23.36
C MET A 58 -11.90 17.86 23.70
N ALA A 59 -11.85 16.64 23.23
CA ALA A 59 -12.87 15.61 23.46
C ALA A 59 -13.04 15.32 24.96
N THR A 60 -14.29 15.18 25.38
CA THR A 60 -14.68 14.85 26.76
C THR A 60 -15.15 13.42 26.91
N THR A 61 -15.33 12.71 25.79
CA THR A 61 -15.72 11.29 25.76
C THR A 61 -14.79 10.49 24.81
N PRO A 62 -14.61 9.19 25.05
CA PRO A 62 -13.86 8.34 24.13
C PRO A 62 -14.44 8.34 22.70
N LYS A 63 -15.76 8.53 22.55
CA LYS A 63 -16.43 8.60 21.24
C LYS A 63 -16.01 9.86 20.46
N GLU A 64 -15.94 11.01 21.10
CA GLU A 64 -15.47 12.26 20.49
C GLU A 64 -13.96 12.16 20.18
N TYR A 65 -13.18 11.59 21.11
CA TYR A 65 -11.75 11.37 20.92
C TYR A 65 -11.45 10.51 19.69
N ARG A 66 -12.24 9.46 19.46
CA ARG A 66 -12.16 8.62 18.26
C ARG A 66 -12.26 9.46 16.97
N LEU A 67 -13.13 10.46 16.93
CA LEU A 67 -13.26 11.35 15.75
C LEU A 67 -12.01 12.19 15.52
N ASP A 68 -11.39 12.71 16.59
CA ASP A 68 -10.15 13.48 16.50
C ASP A 68 -8.98 12.60 16.03
N VAL A 69 -8.90 11.37 16.54
CA VAL A 69 -7.93 10.37 16.08
C VAL A 69 -8.16 10.02 14.61
N ALA A 70 -9.40 9.79 14.19
CA ALA A 70 -9.72 9.46 12.81
C ALA A 70 -9.30 10.59 11.85
N ARG A 71 -9.54 11.85 12.19
CA ARG A 71 -9.06 13.02 11.42
C ARG A 71 -7.55 13.07 11.36
N HIS A 72 -6.86 12.80 12.49
CA HIS A 72 -5.40 12.76 12.54
C HIS A 72 -4.82 11.66 11.63
N ILE A 73 -5.45 10.48 11.59
CA ILE A 73 -5.08 9.40 10.68
C ILE A 73 -5.27 9.82 9.22
N TYR A 74 -6.38 10.48 8.89
CA TYR A 74 -6.63 10.99 7.53
C TYR A 74 -5.60 12.04 7.12
N ASP A 75 -5.26 12.98 8.01
CA ASP A 75 -4.21 13.98 7.77
C ASP A 75 -2.83 13.34 7.54
N SER A 76 -2.57 12.19 8.18
CA SER A 76 -1.31 11.46 8.08
C SER A 76 -1.20 10.58 6.84
N TYR A 77 -2.34 10.14 6.30
CA TYR A 77 -2.42 9.25 5.13
C TYR A 77 -3.30 9.79 4.00
N PRO A 78 -3.16 11.06 3.55
CA PRO A 78 -4.11 11.68 2.63
C PRO A 78 -4.25 10.95 1.29
N ASP A 79 -3.16 10.34 0.81
CA ASP A 79 -3.14 9.61 -0.47
C ASP A 79 -3.71 8.18 -0.36
N ARG A 80 -3.96 7.71 0.86
CA ARG A 80 -4.46 6.37 1.14
C ARG A 80 -5.94 6.35 1.51
N ILE A 81 -6.58 7.51 1.57
CA ILE A 81 -8.00 7.59 1.83
C ILE A 81 -8.77 7.21 0.58
N PHE A 82 -9.72 6.30 0.71
CA PHE A 82 -10.70 6.01 -0.33
C PHE A 82 -11.68 7.18 -0.40
N LYS A 83 -11.76 7.84 -1.54
CA LYS A 83 -12.64 9.01 -1.75
C LYS A 83 -14.00 8.56 -2.26
N GLY A 84 -15.06 9.15 -1.76
CA GLY A 84 -16.43 8.82 -2.10
C GLY A 84 -16.97 7.61 -1.35
N ARG A 85 -18.17 7.17 -1.72
CA ARG A 85 -18.83 6.03 -1.08
C ARG A 85 -18.08 4.73 -1.39
N LEU A 86 -18.00 3.85 -0.41
CA LEU A 86 -17.35 2.55 -0.55
C LEU A 86 -18.24 1.60 -1.39
N PRO A 87 -17.65 0.69 -2.17
CA PRO A 87 -18.41 -0.31 -2.89
C PRO A 87 -19.10 -1.29 -1.92
N PRO A 88 -20.16 -2.02 -2.34
CA PRO A 88 -20.91 -2.91 -1.48
C PRO A 88 -20.07 -4.03 -0.85
N LEU A 89 -19.01 -4.48 -1.57
CA LEU A 89 -18.08 -5.50 -1.09
C LEU A 89 -16.74 -4.88 -0.76
N ILE A 90 -16.48 -4.71 0.52
CA ILE A 90 -15.19 -4.27 1.05
C ILE A 90 -14.26 -5.46 1.17
N HIS A 91 -13.00 -5.27 0.78
CA HIS A 91 -12.00 -6.34 0.84
C HIS A 91 -11.71 -6.78 2.28
N ALA A 92 -11.53 -5.82 3.21
CA ALA A 92 -11.25 -6.14 4.60
C ALA A 92 -11.92 -5.16 5.57
N VAL A 93 -12.46 -5.69 6.66
CA VAL A 93 -12.94 -4.93 7.81
C VAL A 93 -12.10 -5.31 9.01
N VAL A 94 -11.32 -4.38 9.53
CA VAL A 94 -10.44 -4.59 10.68
C VAL A 94 -10.91 -3.73 11.84
N VAL A 95 -11.15 -4.36 12.99
CA VAL A 95 -11.55 -3.69 14.23
C VAL A 95 -10.38 -3.70 15.19
N LEU A 96 -9.91 -2.52 15.56
CA LEU A 96 -8.82 -2.33 16.51
C LEU A 96 -9.31 -1.65 17.78
N GLU A 97 -8.88 -2.15 18.93
CA GLU A 97 -8.94 -1.45 20.20
C GLU A 97 -7.56 -0.83 20.46
N THR A 98 -7.50 0.48 20.65
CA THR A 98 -6.26 1.22 20.90
C THR A 98 -6.29 1.84 22.27
N THR A 99 -5.21 1.63 23.05
CA THR A 99 -4.96 2.29 24.35
C THR A 99 -3.89 3.35 24.15
N VAL A 100 -4.19 4.58 24.56
CA VAL A 100 -3.34 5.77 24.36
C VAL A 100 -3.00 6.39 25.70
N ASP A 101 -1.74 6.79 25.88
CA ASP A 101 -1.30 7.53 27.06
C ASP A 101 -1.61 9.04 26.97
N GLU A 102 -1.30 9.76 28.05
CA GLU A 102 -1.48 11.21 28.15
C GLU A 102 -0.61 12.02 27.15
N GLN A 103 0.46 11.43 26.63
CA GLN A 103 1.30 12.00 25.58
C GLN A 103 0.83 11.66 24.17
N GLY A 104 -0.33 11.03 24.02
CA GLY A 104 -0.87 10.62 22.72
C GLY A 104 -0.17 9.41 22.11
N ARG A 105 0.65 8.68 22.87
CA ARG A 105 1.36 7.52 22.33
C ARG A 105 0.48 6.27 22.39
N PRO A 106 0.29 5.56 21.27
CA PRO A 106 -0.33 4.24 21.32
C PRO A 106 0.52 3.28 22.16
N ARG A 107 -0.01 2.82 23.28
CA ARG A 107 0.63 1.85 24.17
C ARG A 107 0.30 0.43 23.80
N GLU A 108 -0.91 0.22 23.36
CA GLU A 108 -1.40 -1.07 22.93
C GLU A 108 -2.36 -0.88 21.75
N VAL A 109 -2.23 -1.73 20.73
CA VAL A 109 -3.18 -1.84 19.62
C VAL A 109 -3.55 -3.31 19.49
N LYS A 110 -4.73 -3.64 19.97
CA LYS A 110 -5.28 -5.00 19.98
C LYS A 110 -6.20 -5.19 18.80
N VAL A 111 -6.01 -6.28 18.05
CA VAL A 111 -6.95 -6.71 17.02
C VAL A 111 -8.15 -7.36 17.71
N VAL A 112 -9.31 -6.71 17.64
CA VAL A 112 -10.57 -7.25 18.15
C VAL A 112 -11.20 -8.16 17.11
N ARG A 113 -11.11 -7.76 15.82
CA ARG A 113 -11.63 -8.53 14.70
C ARG A 113 -10.79 -8.22 13.44
N GLY A 114 -10.48 -9.24 12.67
CA GLY A 114 -9.87 -9.14 11.36
C GLY A 114 -10.38 -10.23 10.43
N PRO A 115 -10.32 -10.01 9.10
CA PRO A 115 -10.74 -11.01 8.12
C PRO A 115 -9.73 -12.16 8.06
N SER A 116 -10.21 -13.38 8.06
CA SER A 116 -9.35 -14.58 7.97
C SER A 116 -8.66 -14.73 6.62
N HIS A 117 -9.25 -14.17 5.56
CA HIS A 117 -8.70 -14.22 4.20
C HIS A 117 -7.62 -13.16 3.92
N ALA A 118 -7.43 -12.17 4.80
CA ALA A 118 -6.46 -11.09 4.66
C ALA A 118 -5.77 -10.75 5.99
N PRO A 119 -5.03 -11.71 6.59
CA PRO A 119 -4.34 -11.50 7.87
C PRO A 119 -3.20 -10.48 7.75
N ASP A 120 -2.59 -10.36 6.60
CA ASP A 120 -1.56 -9.41 6.22
C ASP A 120 -2.10 -7.97 6.23
N VAL A 121 -3.29 -7.72 5.70
CA VAL A 121 -3.98 -6.43 5.79
C VAL A 121 -4.25 -6.07 7.25
N THR A 122 -4.68 -7.04 8.06
CA THR A 122 -4.90 -6.83 9.50
C THR A 122 -3.60 -6.41 10.22
N ALA A 123 -2.49 -7.07 9.93
CA ALA A 123 -1.18 -6.73 10.48
C ALA A 123 -0.72 -5.34 10.02
N ALA A 124 -0.90 -5.01 8.74
CA ALA A 124 -0.54 -3.70 8.17
C ALA A 124 -1.33 -2.56 8.82
N VAL A 125 -2.64 -2.71 8.97
CA VAL A 125 -3.52 -1.71 9.60
C VAL A 125 -3.13 -1.49 11.06
N ARG A 126 -2.82 -2.56 11.80
CA ARG A 126 -2.31 -2.46 13.17
C ARG A 126 -1.00 -1.68 13.24
N GLU A 127 -0.07 -1.95 12.34
CA GLU A 127 1.21 -1.25 12.25
C GLU A 127 1.02 0.23 11.87
N MET A 128 0.13 0.54 10.95
CA MET A 128 -0.23 1.92 10.60
C MET A 128 -0.71 2.71 11.81
N THR A 129 -1.53 2.10 12.67
CA THR A 129 -2.04 2.72 13.89
C THR A 129 -0.91 3.06 14.88
N PHE A 130 0.13 2.23 14.97
CA PHE A 130 1.31 2.56 15.77
C PHE A 130 2.14 3.68 15.16
N ARG A 131 2.36 3.65 13.84
CA ARG A 131 3.24 4.61 13.14
C ARG A 131 2.67 6.02 13.05
N VAL A 132 1.37 6.17 13.09
CA VAL A 132 0.72 7.48 13.00
C VAL A 132 0.87 8.31 14.28
N GLY A 133 1.33 7.71 15.35
CA GLY A 133 1.54 8.41 16.63
C GLY A 133 2.66 9.46 16.59
N PRO A 134 2.63 10.44 17.49
CA PRO A 134 1.63 10.59 18.56
C PRO A 134 0.27 11.03 18.04
N LEU A 135 -0.77 10.40 18.56
CA LEU A 135 -2.17 10.74 18.34
C LEU A 135 -2.52 12.06 19.06
N PRO A 136 -3.68 12.67 18.82
CA PRO A 136 -4.11 13.85 19.57
C PRO A 136 -4.03 13.63 21.07
N LEU A 137 -3.49 14.62 21.80
CA LEU A 137 -3.33 14.56 23.25
C LEU A 137 -4.72 14.56 23.93
N PRO A 138 -5.08 13.55 24.72
CA PRO A 138 -6.41 13.45 25.35
C PRO A 138 -6.52 14.32 26.60
N SER A 139 -6.37 15.63 26.49
CA SER A 139 -6.18 16.56 27.60
C SER A 139 -7.34 16.64 28.60
N LYS A 140 -8.56 16.29 28.16
CA LYS A 140 -9.78 16.30 29.00
C LYS A 140 -10.28 14.91 29.39
N LEU A 141 -9.60 13.87 28.92
CA LEU A 141 -9.92 12.49 29.28
C LEU A 141 -8.89 11.99 30.29
N GLY A 142 -9.32 11.14 31.19
CA GLY A 142 -8.37 10.44 32.06
C GLY A 142 -7.43 9.54 31.24
N SER A 143 -6.22 9.31 31.71
CA SER A 143 -5.25 8.41 31.06
C SER A 143 -5.20 7.06 31.81
N PRO A 144 -5.08 5.92 31.08
CA PRO A 144 -5.08 5.79 29.62
C PRO A 144 -6.48 5.89 29.01
N VAL A 145 -6.54 6.44 27.79
CA VAL A 145 -7.77 6.45 26.98
C VAL A 145 -7.82 5.21 26.11
N ARG A 146 -8.99 4.57 26.06
CA ARG A 146 -9.25 3.42 25.21
C ARG A 146 -10.39 3.73 24.27
N PHE A 147 -10.20 3.40 22.99
CA PHE A 147 -11.24 3.56 21.95
C PHE A 147 -11.16 2.42 20.93
N ILE A 148 -12.25 2.22 20.22
CA ILE A 148 -12.33 1.25 19.12
C ILE A 148 -12.46 2.00 17.81
N GLU A 149 -11.65 1.61 16.81
CA GLU A 149 -11.76 2.10 15.44
C GLU A 149 -11.94 0.95 14.46
N ILE A 150 -12.76 1.18 13.45
CA ILE A 150 -13.04 0.21 12.38
C ILE A 150 -12.45 0.74 11.09
N TRP A 151 -11.57 -0.06 10.52
CA TRP A 151 -10.92 0.22 9.25
C TRP A 151 -11.63 -0.55 8.14
N LEU A 152 -12.09 0.18 7.15
CA LEU A 152 -12.77 -0.33 5.96
C LEU A 152 -11.78 -0.27 4.80
N VAL A 153 -11.14 -1.38 4.47
CA VAL A 153 -10.04 -1.45 3.50
C VAL A 153 -10.53 -1.98 2.17
N HIS A 154 -10.36 -1.19 1.12
CA HIS A 154 -10.66 -1.57 -0.25
C HIS A 154 -9.51 -2.41 -0.85
N LYS A 155 -9.80 -3.22 -1.88
CA LYS A 155 -8.83 -4.10 -2.56
C LYS A 155 -7.61 -3.41 -3.17
N ASN A 156 -7.65 -2.08 -3.36
CA ASN A 156 -6.51 -1.31 -3.84
C ASN A 156 -5.62 -0.74 -2.70
N GLY A 157 -5.84 -1.17 -1.45
CA GLY A 157 -5.10 -0.72 -0.28
C GLY A 157 -5.52 0.65 0.28
N ARG A 158 -6.50 1.33 -0.35
CA ARG A 158 -7.09 2.54 0.24
C ARG A 158 -8.12 2.17 1.28
N PHE A 159 -8.34 3.08 2.23
CA PHE A 159 -9.24 2.80 3.35
C PHE A 159 -10.14 3.99 3.70
N GLN A 160 -11.19 3.70 4.42
CA GLN A 160 -11.92 4.67 5.24
C GLN A 160 -11.95 4.17 6.69
N LEU A 161 -12.11 5.10 7.62
CA LEU A 161 -12.43 4.79 9.01
C LEU A 161 -13.93 4.96 9.20
N ASP A 162 -14.56 4.03 9.92
CA ASP A 162 -16.00 4.07 10.17
C ASP A 162 -16.47 5.38 10.81
N ALA A 163 -15.62 5.96 11.66
CA ALA A 163 -15.88 7.27 12.29
C ALA A 163 -16.07 8.42 11.29
N LEU A 164 -15.49 8.32 10.08
CA LEU A 164 -15.50 9.36 9.04
C LEU A 164 -15.94 8.80 7.68
N THR A 165 -16.61 7.66 7.65
CA THR A 165 -17.04 7.03 6.39
C THR A 165 -18.11 7.87 5.68
N GLU A 166 -18.05 7.86 4.35
CA GLU A 166 -19.07 8.44 3.48
C GLU A 166 -20.21 7.43 3.19
N GLY A 167 -20.16 6.25 3.81
CA GLY A 167 -21.11 5.16 3.64
C GLY A 167 -20.74 4.22 2.49
N GLN A 168 -21.67 3.32 2.17
CA GLN A 168 -21.57 2.36 1.06
C GLN A 168 -22.66 2.62 0.03
N ASP A 169 -22.41 2.22 -1.22
CA ASP A 169 -23.40 2.20 -2.30
C ASP A 169 -24.36 1.02 -2.18
#